data_56f25578295096f23aa88b6836f9e736
#
_entry.id   56f25578295096f23aa88b6836f9e736
#
_cell.length_a   1.000
_cell.length_b   1.000
_cell.length_c   1.000
_cell.angle_alpha   90.00
_cell.angle_beta   90.00
_cell.angle_gamma   90.00
#
_symmetry.space_group_name_H-M   'P 1'
#
loop_
_entity.id
_entity.type
_entity.pdbx_description
1 polymer ?
#
loop_
_entity_poly.entity_id
_entity_poly.type
_entity_poly.pdbx_seq_one_letter_code
_entity_poly.pdbx_strand_id
1 'polypeptide(L)'
;FRSIHRCDVLLSGGGSLLQDSTSTRSLMYYLSITAAAKLMRKKVMLYANGIGPVSGKRNRRLVKQVVNKADLITLREENSYEELLSMGVNPKKCFVTADPVFTMDGVSEEATQAILREEGIPTDKPMVVVSVRNWKDMDKFIGQFAELCDTIVEKYQRNIVFLSMQMPHDVTVSEKVRKKMKQNAYILKSSYSPYEVMGIISQADFILSMRLHTLIFAARQRVPLIGFIYDPKIEYYLEKL
;
A
#
# COMPACT_ATOMS: atom_id res chain seq x y z
N PHE A 1 18.87 -19.68 2.10
CA PHE A 1 18.86 -20.98 1.42
C PHE A 1 18.45 -22.12 2.35
N ARG A 2 18.89 -22.18 3.63
CA ARG A 2 18.47 -23.22 4.59
C ARG A 2 16.96 -23.30 4.75
N SER A 3 16.26 -22.15 4.84
CA SER A 3 14.79 -22.08 4.94
C SER A 3 14.11 -22.64 3.69
N ILE A 4 14.61 -22.32 2.48
CA ILE A 4 14.09 -22.86 1.22
C ILE A 4 14.26 -24.39 1.16
N HIS A 5 15.39 -24.91 1.66
CA HIS A 5 15.62 -26.35 1.68
C HIS A 5 14.59 -27.09 2.55
N ARG A 6 14.14 -26.47 3.64
CA ARG A 6 13.21 -27.05 4.64
C ARG A 6 11.72 -26.86 4.31
N CYS A 7 11.37 -25.99 3.36
CA CYS A 7 9.99 -25.77 2.99
C CYS A 7 9.56 -26.70 1.84
N ASP A 8 8.27 -26.95 1.71
CA ASP A 8 7.67 -27.66 0.59
C ASP A 8 7.28 -26.69 -0.52
N VAL A 9 6.83 -25.50 -0.14
CA VAL A 9 6.37 -24.44 -1.03
C VAL A 9 7.04 -23.13 -0.67
N LEU A 10 7.54 -22.42 -1.67
CA LEU A 10 7.93 -21.02 -1.55
C LEU A 10 6.75 -20.13 -1.99
N LEU A 11 6.23 -19.35 -1.07
CA LEU A 11 5.32 -18.25 -1.37
C LEU A 11 6.14 -16.97 -1.53
N SER A 12 6.17 -16.41 -2.74
CA SER A 12 6.78 -15.11 -3.02
C SER A 12 5.66 -14.11 -3.24
N GLY A 13 5.36 -13.29 -2.23
CA GLY A 13 4.15 -12.48 -2.29
C GLY A 13 4.21 -11.17 -1.54
N GLY A 14 3.15 -10.42 -1.78
CA GLY A 14 2.93 -9.10 -1.24
C GLY A 14 3.65 -8.00 -2.03
N GLY A 15 2.98 -6.87 -2.23
CA GLY A 15 3.55 -5.68 -2.88
C GLY A 15 3.95 -5.87 -4.34
N SER A 16 4.72 -4.92 -4.87
CA SER A 16 5.26 -4.95 -6.23
C SER A 16 6.74 -5.34 -6.20
N LEU A 17 7.03 -6.63 -6.07
CA LEU A 17 8.39 -7.15 -5.92
C LEU A 17 9.14 -7.22 -7.26
N LEU A 18 8.44 -7.56 -8.35
CA LEU A 18 9.01 -7.73 -9.67
C LEU A 18 8.86 -6.44 -10.49
N GLN A 19 9.71 -5.47 -10.19
CA GLN A 19 9.78 -4.17 -10.88
C GLN A 19 11.23 -3.64 -10.84
N ASP A 20 11.64 -2.83 -11.81
CA ASP A 20 12.97 -2.25 -11.88
C ASP A 20 13.00 -0.71 -11.76
N SER A 21 11.85 -0.08 -11.50
CA SER A 21 11.76 1.36 -11.25
C SER A 21 12.49 1.81 -9.98
N THR A 22 12.53 0.98 -8.96
CA THR A 22 13.30 1.25 -7.74
C THR A 22 14.76 0.89 -7.93
N SER A 23 15.07 -0.35 -8.33
CA SER A 23 16.41 -0.80 -8.73
C SER A 23 16.37 -2.18 -9.40
N THR A 24 17.22 -2.36 -10.40
CA THR A 24 17.49 -3.69 -10.99
C THR A 24 18.02 -4.68 -9.95
N ARG A 25 18.77 -4.21 -8.94
CA ARG A 25 19.30 -5.07 -7.87
C ARG A 25 18.17 -5.70 -7.04
N SER A 26 17.13 -4.94 -6.72
CA SER A 26 15.95 -5.46 -6.02
C SER A 26 15.23 -6.53 -6.83
N LEU A 27 14.99 -6.27 -8.11
CA LEU A 27 14.40 -7.24 -9.03
C LEU A 27 15.21 -8.55 -9.07
N MET A 28 16.52 -8.43 -9.22
CA MET A 28 17.43 -9.60 -9.26
C MET A 28 17.39 -10.41 -7.97
N TYR A 29 17.30 -9.75 -6.82
CA TYR A 29 17.17 -10.40 -5.52
C TYR A 29 15.92 -11.32 -5.47
N TYR A 30 14.74 -10.80 -5.80
CA TYR A 30 13.51 -11.60 -5.78
C TYR A 30 13.49 -12.72 -6.83
N LEU A 31 14.00 -12.46 -8.03
CA LEU A 31 14.14 -13.49 -9.05
C LEU A 31 15.12 -14.60 -8.63
N SER A 32 16.21 -14.26 -7.94
CA SER A 32 17.19 -15.24 -7.46
C SER A 32 16.61 -16.19 -6.40
N ILE A 33 15.77 -15.69 -5.51
CA ILE A 33 15.06 -16.52 -4.50
C ILE A 33 14.13 -17.53 -5.20
N THR A 34 13.32 -17.05 -6.15
CA THR A 34 12.43 -17.89 -6.95
C THR A 34 13.21 -18.94 -7.75
N ALA A 35 14.30 -18.54 -8.42
CA ALA A 35 15.15 -19.46 -9.17
C ALA A 35 15.82 -20.51 -8.27
N ALA A 36 16.33 -20.10 -7.10
CA ALA A 36 16.93 -21.02 -6.14
C ALA A 36 15.93 -22.09 -5.63
N ALA A 37 14.68 -21.67 -5.33
CA ALA A 37 13.65 -22.62 -4.94
C ALA A 37 13.34 -23.66 -6.04
N LYS A 38 13.26 -23.20 -7.29
CA LYS A 38 13.06 -24.13 -8.43
C LYS A 38 14.25 -25.04 -8.66
N LEU A 39 15.50 -24.57 -8.49
CA LEU A 39 16.70 -25.42 -8.53
C LEU A 39 16.67 -26.50 -7.42
N MET A 40 16.15 -26.17 -6.25
CA MET A 40 15.93 -27.11 -5.14
C MET A 40 14.66 -27.96 -5.30
N ARG A 41 14.03 -27.95 -6.50
CA ARG A 41 12.81 -28.70 -6.83
C ARG A 41 11.61 -28.37 -5.93
N LYS A 42 11.56 -27.19 -5.35
CA LYS A 42 10.43 -26.72 -4.52
C LYS A 42 9.28 -26.22 -5.39
N LYS A 43 8.07 -26.34 -4.87
CA LYS A 43 6.92 -25.63 -5.46
C LYS A 43 7.07 -24.14 -5.21
N VAL A 44 6.68 -23.33 -6.20
CA VAL A 44 6.77 -21.86 -6.11
C VAL A 44 5.43 -21.26 -6.53
N MET A 45 4.87 -20.46 -5.66
CA MET A 45 3.72 -19.61 -5.96
C MET A 45 4.11 -18.13 -5.83
N LEU A 46 3.86 -17.36 -6.89
CA LEU A 46 3.82 -15.91 -6.79
C LEU A 46 2.43 -15.54 -6.30
N TYR A 47 2.35 -14.96 -5.09
CA TYR A 47 1.09 -14.77 -4.38
C TYR A 47 0.68 -13.30 -4.37
N ALA A 48 -0.41 -12.98 -5.05
CA ALA A 48 -1.03 -11.64 -5.13
C ALA A 48 -0.02 -10.51 -5.41
N ASN A 49 0.89 -10.76 -6.36
CA ASN A 49 1.92 -9.79 -6.71
C ASN A 49 1.36 -8.67 -7.60
N GLY A 50 1.81 -7.44 -7.33
CA GLY A 50 1.85 -6.39 -8.33
C GLY A 50 3.13 -6.55 -9.17
N ILE A 51 3.04 -6.45 -10.48
CA ILE A 51 4.16 -6.61 -11.42
C ILE A 51 4.43 -5.29 -12.13
N GLY A 52 5.69 -4.97 -12.27
CA GLY A 52 6.15 -3.86 -13.11
C GLY A 52 6.11 -2.47 -12.44
N PRO A 53 6.56 -1.46 -13.21
CA PRO A 53 7.10 -1.58 -14.56
C PRO A 53 8.45 -2.31 -14.58
N VAL A 54 8.69 -3.09 -15.68
CA VAL A 54 10.00 -3.70 -15.99
C VAL A 54 10.45 -3.19 -17.36
N SER A 55 11.36 -2.23 -17.37
CA SER A 55 11.72 -1.45 -18.56
C SER A 55 12.85 -2.07 -19.38
N GLY A 56 13.83 -2.66 -18.72
CA GLY A 56 15.04 -3.18 -19.38
C GLY A 56 14.80 -4.48 -20.16
N LYS A 57 15.17 -4.56 -21.45
CA LYS A 57 15.06 -5.79 -22.26
C LYS A 57 15.68 -7.03 -21.59
N ARG A 58 16.81 -6.86 -20.89
CA ARG A 58 17.47 -7.94 -20.14
C ARG A 58 16.63 -8.35 -18.92
N ASN A 59 16.11 -7.38 -18.19
CA ASN A 59 15.26 -7.62 -17.01
C ASN A 59 13.97 -8.34 -17.42
N ARG A 60 13.31 -7.91 -18.49
CA ARG A 60 12.11 -8.56 -19.04
C ARG A 60 12.36 -10.01 -19.42
N ARG A 61 13.50 -10.30 -20.06
CA ARG A 61 13.89 -11.67 -20.42
C ARG A 61 14.11 -12.54 -19.17
N LEU A 62 14.77 -12.00 -18.14
CA LEU A 62 14.97 -12.72 -16.87
C LEU A 62 13.67 -12.97 -16.12
N VAL A 63 12.79 -11.98 -16.03
CA VAL A 63 11.45 -12.15 -15.47
C VAL A 63 10.73 -13.28 -16.20
N LYS A 64 10.65 -13.24 -17.53
CA LYS A 64 10.04 -14.31 -18.34
C LYS A 64 10.61 -15.68 -18.00
N GLN A 65 11.93 -15.82 -17.97
CA GLN A 65 12.60 -17.12 -17.75
C GLN A 65 12.35 -17.68 -16.36
N VAL A 66 12.36 -16.83 -15.34
CA VAL A 66 12.21 -17.26 -13.95
C VAL A 66 10.73 -17.47 -13.60
N VAL A 67 9.86 -16.52 -13.96
CA VAL A 67 8.43 -16.56 -13.62
C VAL A 67 7.72 -17.72 -14.32
N ASN A 68 8.09 -18.05 -15.58
CA ASN A 68 7.55 -19.23 -16.24
C ASN A 68 7.87 -20.57 -15.55
N LYS A 69 8.86 -20.60 -14.66
CA LYS A 69 9.17 -21.81 -13.83
C LYS A 69 8.31 -21.90 -12.58
N ALA A 70 7.62 -20.81 -12.18
CA ALA A 70 6.67 -20.88 -11.08
C ALA A 70 5.53 -21.87 -11.38
N ASP A 71 4.99 -22.49 -10.34
CA ASP A 71 3.91 -23.45 -10.47
C ASP A 71 2.54 -22.73 -10.55
N LEU A 72 2.40 -21.62 -9.84
CA LEU A 72 1.17 -20.81 -9.80
C LEU A 72 1.54 -19.32 -9.65
N ILE A 73 0.78 -18.45 -10.29
CA ILE A 73 0.96 -17.02 -10.24
C ILE A 73 -0.41 -16.39 -10.00
N THR A 74 -0.60 -15.78 -8.83
CA THR A 74 -1.75 -14.93 -8.58
C THR A 74 -1.30 -13.46 -8.57
N LEU A 75 -2.11 -12.61 -9.14
CA LEU A 75 -1.86 -11.19 -9.33
C LEU A 75 -3.02 -10.40 -8.73
N ARG A 76 -2.73 -9.27 -8.11
CA ARG A 76 -3.77 -8.48 -7.46
C ARG A 76 -4.47 -7.50 -8.41
N GLU A 77 -3.97 -7.35 -9.64
CA GLU A 77 -4.45 -6.33 -10.58
C GLU A 77 -4.21 -6.76 -12.04
N GLU A 78 -5.11 -6.35 -12.94
CA GLU A 78 -5.07 -6.68 -14.36
C GLU A 78 -3.81 -6.16 -15.07
N ASN A 79 -3.36 -4.93 -14.74
CA ASN A 79 -2.14 -4.36 -15.32
C ASN A 79 -0.92 -5.25 -15.09
N SER A 80 -0.86 -5.93 -13.93
CA SER A 80 0.21 -6.89 -13.63
C SER A 80 0.13 -8.14 -14.50
N TYR A 81 -1.08 -8.58 -14.86
CA TYR A 81 -1.31 -9.68 -15.78
C TYR A 81 -0.85 -9.31 -17.19
N GLU A 82 -1.31 -8.16 -17.70
CA GLU A 82 -0.92 -7.65 -19.02
C GLU A 82 0.60 -7.46 -19.12
N GLU A 83 1.24 -6.94 -18.06
CA GLU A 83 2.69 -6.76 -18.03
C GLU A 83 3.43 -8.11 -18.13
N LEU A 84 2.98 -9.16 -17.43
CA LEU A 84 3.56 -10.51 -17.56
C LEU A 84 3.34 -11.09 -18.97
N LEU A 85 2.15 -10.92 -19.54
CA LEU A 85 1.86 -11.39 -20.90
C LEU A 85 2.76 -10.69 -21.93
N SER A 86 2.96 -9.37 -21.80
CA SER A 86 3.84 -8.60 -22.68
C SER A 86 5.30 -9.05 -22.63
N MET A 87 5.71 -9.69 -21.53
CA MET A 87 7.02 -10.32 -21.40
C MET A 87 7.06 -11.76 -21.96
N GLY A 88 5.91 -12.36 -22.27
CA GLY A 88 5.78 -13.73 -22.77
C GLY A 88 5.75 -14.78 -21.66
N VAL A 89 5.18 -14.46 -20.51
CA VAL A 89 4.84 -15.44 -19.46
C VAL A 89 3.59 -16.21 -19.88
N ASN A 90 3.54 -17.50 -19.53
CA ASN A 90 2.45 -18.38 -19.90
C ASN A 90 1.13 -18.00 -19.18
N PRO A 91 0.08 -17.58 -19.89
CA PRO A 91 -1.17 -17.15 -19.29
C PRO A 91 -1.88 -18.23 -18.49
N LYS A 92 -1.69 -19.51 -18.82
CA LYS A 92 -2.34 -20.65 -18.12
C LYS A 92 -1.93 -20.78 -16.65
N LYS A 93 -0.86 -20.11 -16.24
CA LYS A 93 -0.37 -20.10 -14.85
C LYS A 93 -0.74 -18.84 -14.08
N CYS A 94 -1.30 -17.85 -14.75
CA CYS A 94 -1.57 -16.53 -14.22
C CYS A 94 -3.06 -16.35 -13.94
N PHE A 95 -3.39 -15.92 -12.73
CA PHE A 95 -4.76 -15.67 -12.29
C PHE A 95 -4.82 -14.29 -11.64
N VAL A 96 -5.72 -13.44 -12.12
CA VAL A 96 -6.01 -12.17 -11.45
C VAL A 96 -6.95 -12.44 -10.29
N THR A 97 -6.57 -11.95 -9.12
CA THR A 97 -7.31 -12.11 -7.87
C THR A 97 -7.49 -10.73 -7.22
N ALA A 98 -7.66 -10.65 -5.92
CA ALA A 98 -7.66 -9.39 -5.19
C ALA A 98 -6.40 -9.23 -4.35
N ASP A 99 -6.15 -8.00 -3.85
CA ASP A 99 -5.12 -7.78 -2.84
C ASP A 99 -5.50 -8.55 -1.56
N PRO A 100 -4.58 -9.32 -0.94
CA PRO A 100 -4.87 -10.08 0.28
C PRO A 100 -5.41 -9.24 1.44
N VAL A 101 -5.19 -7.96 1.43
CA VAL A 101 -5.74 -7.02 2.42
C VAL A 101 -7.28 -7.14 2.53
N PHE A 102 -7.97 -7.48 1.44
CA PHE A 102 -9.42 -7.66 1.48
C PHE A 102 -9.89 -8.86 2.33
N THR A 103 -8.99 -9.74 2.73
CA THR A 103 -9.28 -10.84 3.67
C THR A 103 -8.94 -10.50 5.12
N MET A 104 -8.39 -9.31 5.39
CA MET A 104 -8.02 -8.87 6.73
C MET A 104 -9.16 -8.09 7.38
N ASP A 105 -9.25 -8.20 8.71
CA ASP A 105 -10.12 -7.37 9.54
C ASP A 105 -9.27 -6.46 10.43
N GLY A 106 -9.84 -5.34 10.87
CA GLY A 106 -9.22 -4.47 11.86
C GLY A 106 -9.25 -5.08 13.26
N VAL A 107 -8.51 -4.47 14.19
CA VAL A 107 -8.69 -4.76 15.63
C VAL A 107 -10.09 -4.34 16.08
N SER A 108 -10.53 -4.82 17.26
CA SER A 108 -11.84 -4.49 17.80
C SER A 108 -12.01 -2.97 18.02
N GLU A 109 -13.26 -2.55 18.13
CA GLU A 109 -13.60 -1.14 18.39
C GLU A 109 -12.98 -0.66 19.70
N GLU A 110 -13.03 -1.48 20.76
CA GLU A 110 -12.44 -1.16 22.06
C GLU A 110 -10.94 -0.96 21.99
N ALA A 111 -10.24 -1.82 21.23
CA ALA A 111 -8.79 -1.70 21.01
C ALA A 111 -8.46 -0.43 20.20
N THR A 112 -9.27 -0.12 19.20
CA THR A 112 -9.12 1.12 18.42
C THR A 112 -9.33 2.36 19.27
N GLN A 113 -10.37 2.38 20.10
CA GLN A 113 -10.64 3.49 21.03
C GLN A 113 -9.52 3.66 22.06
N ALA A 114 -8.89 2.57 22.49
CA ALA A 114 -7.73 2.64 23.37
C ALA A 114 -6.55 3.34 22.67
N ILE A 115 -6.26 2.97 21.44
CA ILE A 115 -5.22 3.61 20.62
C ILE A 115 -5.48 5.11 20.46
N LEU A 116 -6.70 5.50 20.09
CA LEU A 116 -7.05 6.90 19.89
C LEU A 116 -6.89 7.72 21.18
N ARG A 117 -7.28 7.15 22.33
CA ARG A 117 -7.09 7.79 23.64
C ARG A 117 -5.61 7.94 24.02
N GLU A 118 -4.79 6.92 23.80
CA GLU A 118 -3.36 6.96 24.07
C GLU A 118 -2.63 8.02 23.22
N GLU A 119 -3.07 8.21 21.98
CA GLU A 119 -2.54 9.25 21.10
C GLU A 119 -3.17 10.65 21.35
N GLY A 120 -4.08 10.75 22.34
CA GLY A 120 -4.75 12.01 22.70
C GLY A 120 -5.71 12.54 21.64
N ILE A 121 -6.28 11.66 20.82
CA ILE A 121 -7.25 12.02 19.78
C ILE A 121 -8.65 12.06 20.39
N PRO A 122 -9.32 13.23 20.40
CA PRO A 122 -10.67 13.33 20.93
C PRO A 122 -11.67 12.64 20.01
N THR A 123 -12.65 11.99 20.63
CA THR A 123 -13.72 11.25 19.92
C THR A 123 -15.07 11.96 20.01
N ASP A 124 -15.07 13.22 20.41
CA ASP A 124 -16.25 14.08 20.53
C ASP A 124 -16.83 14.50 19.18
N LYS A 125 -16.00 14.47 18.13
CA LYS A 125 -16.37 14.76 16.75
C LYS A 125 -15.94 13.62 15.82
N PRO A 126 -16.66 13.41 14.70
CA PRO A 126 -16.19 12.51 13.67
C PRO A 126 -14.80 12.90 13.18
N MET A 127 -13.98 11.92 12.81
CA MET A 127 -12.62 12.18 12.33
C MET A 127 -12.47 11.94 10.83
N VAL A 128 -11.62 12.74 10.22
CA VAL A 128 -11.12 12.53 8.86
C VAL A 128 -9.67 12.10 8.96
N VAL A 129 -9.37 10.93 8.43
CA VAL A 129 -7.98 10.44 8.39
C VAL A 129 -7.30 10.94 7.12
N VAL A 130 -6.15 11.57 7.30
CA VAL A 130 -5.33 12.13 6.21
C VAL A 130 -3.99 11.40 6.14
N SER A 131 -3.68 10.80 4.98
CA SER A 131 -2.40 10.13 4.80
C SER A 131 -1.63 10.77 3.63
N VAL A 132 -0.65 11.57 3.99
CA VAL A 132 0.25 12.26 3.06
C VAL A 132 1.62 11.58 3.01
N ARG A 133 2.35 11.79 1.92
CA ARG A 133 3.71 11.27 1.76
C ARG A 133 4.63 12.32 1.17
N ASN A 134 5.93 12.13 1.41
CA ASN A 134 6.92 12.92 0.70
C ASN A 134 6.96 12.47 -0.78
N TRP A 135 6.65 13.39 -1.68
CA TRP A 135 6.66 13.19 -3.11
C TRP A 135 7.34 14.38 -3.79
N LYS A 136 7.77 14.20 -5.03
CA LYS A 136 8.35 15.29 -5.83
C LYS A 136 7.41 16.48 -5.82
N ASP A 137 7.94 17.65 -5.52
CA ASP A 137 7.18 18.92 -5.42
C ASP A 137 6.15 19.01 -4.28
N MET A 138 6.12 18.06 -3.32
CA MET A 138 5.16 18.08 -2.21
C MET A 138 5.17 19.41 -1.44
N ASP A 139 6.32 20.05 -1.30
CA ASP A 139 6.46 21.33 -0.60
C ASP A 139 5.60 22.45 -1.24
N LYS A 140 5.27 22.36 -2.53
CA LYS A 140 4.38 23.31 -3.22
C LYS A 140 2.91 23.12 -2.83
N PHE A 141 2.52 21.93 -2.40
CA PHE A 141 1.15 21.56 -2.08
C PHE A 141 0.82 21.61 -0.58
N ILE A 142 1.82 21.75 0.29
CA ILE A 142 1.62 21.77 1.75
C ILE A 142 0.60 22.82 2.18
N GLY A 143 0.65 24.02 1.59
CA GLY A 143 -0.32 25.08 1.88
C GLY A 143 -1.75 24.71 1.50
N GLN A 144 -1.94 24.13 0.32
CA GLN A 144 -3.24 23.67 -0.17
C GLN A 144 -3.82 22.52 0.69
N PHE A 145 -2.97 21.58 1.12
CA PHE A 145 -3.39 20.55 2.06
C PHE A 145 -3.81 21.14 3.41
N ALA A 146 -3.08 22.13 3.90
CA ALA A 146 -3.42 22.83 5.16
C ALA A 146 -4.77 23.54 5.03
N GLU A 147 -5.00 24.30 3.95
CA GLU A 147 -6.28 24.98 3.70
C GLU A 147 -7.46 24.02 3.55
N LEU A 148 -7.25 22.88 2.89
CA LEU A 148 -8.25 21.81 2.79
C LEU A 148 -8.61 21.27 4.18
N CYS A 149 -7.60 20.94 5.00
CA CYS A 149 -7.80 20.46 6.35
C CYS A 149 -8.50 21.51 7.24
N ASP A 150 -8.08 22.75 7.18
CA ASP A 150 -8.74 23.86 7.90
C ASP A 150 -10.21 24.01 7.49
N THR A 151 -10.51 23.91 6.20
CA THR A 151 -11.89 23.94 5.69
C THR A 151 -12.74 22.80 6.24
N ILE A 152 -12.17 21.60 6.34
CA ILE A 152 -12.87 20.45 6.89
C ILE A 152 -13.19 20.66 8.38
N VAL A 153 -12.23 21.18 9.15
CA VAL A 153 -12.46 21.49 10.56
C VAL A 153 -13.53 22.57 10.74
N GLU A 154 -13.39 23.69 10.00
CA GLU A 154 -14.26 24.87 10.17
C GLU A 154 -15.70 24.61 9.69
N LYS A 155 -15.85 24.12 8.45
CA LYS A 155 -17.17 23.97 7.83
C LYS A 155 -17.90 22.70 8.21
N TYR A 156 -17.14 21.60 8.38
CA TYR A 156 -17.76 20.28 8.59
C TYR A 156 -17.60 19.77 10.02
N GLN A 157 -16.92 20.51 10.90
CA GLN A 157 -16.74 20.16 12.31
C GLN A 157 -16.17 18.74 12.50
N ARG A 158 -15.10 18.42 11.75
CA ARG A 158 -14.41 17.13 11.80
C ARG A 158 -13.03 17.29 12.41
N ASN A 159 -12.59 16.31 13.18
CA ASN A 159 -11.19 16.22 13.64
C ASN A 159 -10.29 15.72 12.51
N ILE A 160 -9.19 16.40 12.26
CA ILE A 160 -8.17 15.94 11.31
C ILE A 160 -7.16 15.08 12.04
N VAL A 161 -6.96 13.84 11.55
CA VAL A 161 -6.00 12.87 12.11
C VAL A 161 -5.05 12.41 11.01
N PHE A 162 -3.79 12.76 11.12
CA PHE A 162 -2.76 12.32 10.18
C PHE A 162 -2.30 10.91 10.53
N LEU A 163 -2.39 9.99 9.56
CA LEU A 163 -1.95 8.61 9.64
C LEU A 163 -0.73 8.38 8.76
N SER A 164 0.36 7.91 9.37
CA SER A 164 1.63 7.62 8.69
C SER A 164 1.73 6.15 8.33
N MET A 165 1.90 5.84 7.04
CA MET A 165 2.10 4.48 6.53
C MET A 165 3.59 4.11 6.45
N GLN A 166 4.47 5.11 6.45
CA GLN A 166 5.92 4.92 6.40
C GLN A 166 6.63 5.85 7.39
N MET A 167 6.95 5.29 8.54
CA MET A 167 7.68 6.00 9.59
C MET A 167 9.18 6.14 9.23
N PRO A 168 9.85 7.24 9.57
CA PRO A 168 9.30 8.52 10.06
C PRO A 168 8.91 9.50 8.95
N HIS A 169 9.05 9.10 7.68
CA HIS A 169 8.96 10.00 6.52
C HIS A 169 7.61 10.69 6.40
N ASP A 170 6.51 9.95 6.59
CA ASP A 170 5.16 10.51 6.46
C ASP A 170 4.83 11.42 7.64
N VAL A 171 5.34 11.14 8.85
CA VAL A 171 5.21 12.03 10.00
C VAL A 171 5.81 13.39 9.70
N THR A 172 7.00 13.43 9.10
CA THR A 172 7.68 14.68 8.74
C THR A 172 6.83 15.55 7.83
N VAL A 173 6.16 14.94 6.84
CA VAL A 173 5.28 15.68 5.91
C VAL A 173 4.01 16.13 6.61
N SER A 174 3.40 15.26 7.42
CA SER A 174 2.21 15.58 8.22
C SER A 174 2.47 16.75 9.17
N GLU A 175 3.63 16.79 9.81
CA GLU A 175 4.05 17.92 10.66
C GLU A 175 4.21 19.23 9.86
N LYS A 176 4.73 19.17 8.62
CA LYS A 176 4.81 20.35 7.75
C LYS A 176 3.43 20.88 7.40
N VAL A 177 2.47 20.01 7.07
CA VAL A 177 1.09 20.40 6.79
C VAL A 177 0.45 20.99 8.04
N ARG A 178 0.52 20.29 9.19
CA ARG A 178 -0.04 20.74 10.46
C ARG A 178 0.48 22.12 10.89
N LYS A 179 1.79 22.39 10.71
CA LYS A 179 2.38 23.70 11.02
C LYS A 179 1.83 24.84 10.16
N LYS A 180 1.28 24.56 8.98
CA LYS A 180 0.64 25.55 8.11
C LYS A 180 -0.86 25.71 8.34
N MET A 181 -1.48 24.74 9.02
CA MET A 181 -2.89 24.82 9.41
C MET A 181 -3.11 25.92 10.45
N LYS A 182 -4.29 26.51 10.42
CA LYS A 182 -4.82 27.45 11.43
C LYS A 182 -5.61 26.72 12.50
N GLN A 183 -6.19 25.56 12.14
CA GLN A 183 -7.01 24.73 13.01
C GLN A 183 -6.20 23.62 13.63
N ASN A 184 -6.71 23.03 14.72
CA ASN A 184 -6.06 21.89 15.37
C ASN A 184 -6.14 20.62 14.49
N ALA A 185 -5.06 19.86 14.50
CA ALA A 185 -4.99 18.55 13.89
C ALA A 185 -4.09 17.63 14.71
N TYR A 186 -4.37 16.34 14.65
CA TYR A 186 -3.68 15.30 15.41
C TYR A 186 -2.79 14.48 14.49
N ILE A 187 -1.69 13.96 15.00
CA ILE A 187 -0.77 13.10 14.25
C ILE A 187 -0.56 11.85 15.06
N LEU A 188 -0.88 10.71 14.50
CA LEU A 188 -0.55 9.40 15.05
C LEU A 188 0.97 9.20 14.99
N LYS A 189 1.62 9.09 16.13
CA LYS A 189 3.09 9.08 16.25
C LYS A 189 3.67 7.68 16.39
N SER A 190 2.88 6.73 16.82
CA SER A 190 3.32 5.34 17.00
C SER A 190 3.32 4.57 15.67
N SER A 191 4.03 3.47 15.66
CA SER A 191 3.99 2.52 14.54
C SER A 191 2.91 1.48 14.83
N TYR A 192 1.96 1.35 13.92
CA TYR A 192 0.82 0.46 14.06
C TYR A 192 0.94 -0.74 13.13
N SER A 193 0.47 -1.89 13.58
CA SER A 193 0.26 -3.05 12.72
C SER A 193 -0.82 -2.77 11.67
N PRO A 194 -0.86 -3.51 10.55
CA PRO A 194 -1.93 -3.37 9.57
C PRO A 194 -3.34 -3.53 10.16
N TYR A 195 -3.52 -4.39 11.17
CA TYR A 195 -4.79 -4.60 11.86
C TYR A 195 -5.23 -3.38 12.66
N GLU A 196 -4.30 -2.73 13.36
CA GLU A 196 -4.56 -1.49 14.10
C GLU A 196 -4.86 -0.32 13.16
N VAL A 197 -4.10 -0.20 12.06
CA VAL A 197 -4.37 0.80 11.01
C VAL A 197 -5.78 0.63 10.44
N MET A 198 -6.20 -0.60 10.17
CA MET A 198 -7.55 -0.88 9.68
C MET A 198 -8.62 -0.54 10.73
N GLY A 199 -8.36 -0.81 12.01
CA GLY A 199 -9.22 -0.39 13.12
C GLY A 199 -9.36 1.14 13.17
N ILE A 200 -8.25 1.88 13.10
CA ILE A 200 -8.26 3.35 13.07
C ILE A 200 -9.07 3.88 11.87
N ILE A 201 -8.83 3.32 10.68
CA ILE A 201 -9.53 3.72 9.46
C ILE A 201 -11.03 3.45 9.58
N SER A 202 -11.46 2.35 10.19
CA SER A 202 -12.88 2.00 10.35
C SER A 202 -13.68 3.02 11.17
N GLN A 203 -13.00 3.82 12.01
CA GLN A 203 -13.62 4.87 12.82
C GLN A 203 -13.66 6.24 12.11
N ALA A 204 -13.11 6.33 10.89
CA ALA A 204 -13.10 7.57 10.13
C ALA A 204 -14.42 7.80 9.39
N ASP A 205 -14.85 9.06 9.33
CA ASP A 205 -16.00 9.52 8.54
C ASP A 205 -15.67 9.45 7.03
N PHE A 206 -14.42 9.82 6.69
CA PHE A 206 -13.83 9.59 5.38
C PHE A 206 -12.29 9.68 5.41
N ILE A 207 -11.68 9.28 4.31
CA ILE A 207 -10.22 9.23 4.15
C ILE A 207 -9.78 10.17 3.03
N LEU A 208 -8.72 10.94 3.29
CA LEU A 208 -7.95 11.66 2.26
C LEU A 208 -6.56 11.04 2.16
N SER A 209 -6.20 10.46 1.01
CA SER A 209 -4.93 9.75 0.97
C SER A 209 -4.15 9.89 -0.32
N MET A 210 -2.82 10.03 -0.16
CA MET A 210 -1.81 9.80 -1.18
C MET A 210 -1.27 8.37 -1.14
N ARG A 211 -1.54 7.60 -0.08
CA ARG A 211 -1.01 6.23 0.10
C ARG A 211 -2.01 5.19 -0.38
N LEU A 212 -1.59 4.40 -1.36
CA LEU A 212 -2.41 3.35 -1.96
C LEU A 212 -3.00 2.40 -0.90
N HIS A 213 -2.18 1.90 0.04
CA HIS A 213 -2.68 0.96 1.05
C HIS A 213 -3.69 1.59 2.00
N THR A 214 -3.60 2.89 2.30
CA THR A 214 -4.64 3.59 3.07
C THR A 214 -5.98 3.58 2.32
N LEU A 215 -5.96 3.77 0.99
CA LEU A 215 -7.16 3.68 0.15
C LEU A 215 -7.71 2.24 0.12
N ILE A 216 -6.84 1.23 -0.01
CA ILE A 216 -7.24 -0.18 0.02
C ILE A 216 -7.89 -0.54 1.37
N PHE A 217 -7.30 -0.09 2.47
CA PHE A 217 -7.84 -0.32 3.81
C PHE A 217 -9.19 0.38 4.00
N ALA A 218 -9.33 1.62 3.51
CA ALA A 218 -10.60 2.35 3.54
C ALA A 218 -11.69 1.60 2.75
N ALA A 219 -11.39 1.16 1.55
CA ALA A 219 -12.32 0.36 0.73
C ALA A 219 -12.73 -0.94 1.44
N ARG A 220 -11.78 -1.66 2.06
CA ARG A 220 -12.07 -2.87 2.85
C ARG A 220 -12.99 -2.58 4.03
N GLN A 221 -12.80 -1.44 4.70
CA GLN A 221 -13.62 -1.00 5.83
C GLN A 221 -14.92 -0.29 5.41
N ARG A 222 -15.16 -0.15 4.10
CA ARG A 222 -16.31 0.57 3.53
C ARG A 222 -16.40 2.04 3.98
N VAL A 223 -15.24 2.66 4.21
CA VAL A 223 -15.14 4.06 4.55
C VAL A 223 -14.99 4.88 3.27
N PRO A 224 -15.78 5.95 3.08
CA PRO A 224 -15.64 6.85 1.94
C PRO A 224 -14.21 7.36 1.81
N LEU A 225 -13.72 7.48 0.59
CA LEU A 225 -12.33 7.84 0.35
C LEU A 225 -12.15 8.81 -0.82
N ILE A 226 -11.12 9.65 -0.71
CA ILE A 226 -10.64 10.53 -1.76
C ILE A 226 -9.15 10.26 -1.92
N GLY A 227 -8.74 9.81 -3.10
CA GLY A 227 -7.34 9.58 -3.43
C GLY A 227 -6.74 10.76 -4.20
N PHE A 228 -5.52 11.17 -3.83
CA PHE A 228 -4.75 12.14 -4.61
C PHE A 228 -3.91 11.41 -5.65
N ILE A 229 -4.25 11.62 -6.93
CA ILE A 229 -3.58 10.98 -8.06
C ILE A 229 -2.24 11.69 -8.33
N TYR A 230 -1.15 11.07 -7.97
CA TYR A 230 0.21 11.51 -8.27
C TYR A 230 1.05 10.38 -8.90
N ASP A 231 0.50 9.16 -8.92
CA ASP A 231 1.10 7.94 -9.45
C ASP A 231 0.01 7.15 -10.19
N PRO A 232 0.27 6.63 -11.40
CA PRO A 232 -0.71 5.86 -12.18
C PRO A 232 -1.33 4.68 -11.45
N LYS A 233 -0.65 4.13 -10.43
CA LYS A 233 -1.19 3.03 -9.62
C LYS A 233 -2.39 3.45 -8.77
N ILE A 234 -2.39 4.71 -8.29
CA ILE A 234 -3.52 5.24 -7.52
C ILE A 234 -4.72 5.45 -8.44
N GLU A 235 -4.48 6.07 -9.60
CA GLU A 235 -5.52 6.27 -10.63
C GLU A 235 -6.19 4.94 -10.99
N TYR A 236 -5.40 3.97 -11.43
CA TYR A 236 -5.88 2.63 -11.77
C TYR A 236 -6.71 1.99 -10.66
N TYR A 237 -6.26 2.14 -9.39
CA TYR A 237 -6.96 1.54 -8.27
C TYR A 237 -8.30 2.23 -7.98
N LEU A 238 -8.34 3.56 -8.06
CA LEU A 238 -9.57 4.34 -7.86
C LEU A 238 -10.62 4.09 -8.94
N GLU A 239 -10.20 3.79 -10.18
CA GLU A 239 -11.11 3.40 -11.26
C GLU A 239 -11.77 2.01 -11.05
N LYS A 240 -11.23 1.19 -10.15
CA LYS A 240 -11.73 -0.16 -9.86
C LYS A 240 -12.58 -0.24 -8.58
N LEU A 241 -12.56 0.80 -7.76
CA LEU A 241 -13.42 0.93 -6.58
C LEU A 241 -14.79 1.48 -6.92
#